data_5e229e7e3da21ef0559634253514a28f
#
_entry.id   5e229e7e3da21ef0559634253514a28f
#
_cell.length_a   1.000
_cell.length_b   1.000
_cell.length_c   1.000
_cell.angle_alpha   90.00
_cell.angle_beta   90.00
_cell.angle_gamma   90.00
#
_symmetry.space_group_name_H-M   'P 1'
#
loop_
_entity.id
_entity.type
_entity.pdbx_description
1 polymer ?
#
loop_
_entity_poly.entity_id
_entity_poly.type
_entity_poly.pdbx_seq_one_letter_code
_entity_poly.pdbx_strand_id
1 'polypeptide(L)' 'MPMSVRIAVAGCTGYAGGELLRLLLGHPEVVIGNLTAKSSAGSRLIEHHPHLLPLAGVEVLDTTAENLAEHDVV' A
#
# COMPACT_ATOMS: atom_id res chain seq x y z
N MET A 1 -18.41 14.91 9.00
CA MET A 1 -17.88 13.64 8.53
C MET A 1 -16.43 13.80 8.13
N PRO A 2 -15.55 13.01 8.68
CA PRO A 2 -14.16 13.13 8.30
C PRO A 2 -13.96 12.75 6.84
N MET A 3 -13.10 13.48 6.17
CA MET A 3 -12.71 13.17 4.80
C MET A 3 -11.55 12.20 4.85
N SER A 4 -11.72 11.06 4.20
CA SER A 4 -10.65 10.07 4.07
C SER A 4 -9.90 10.28 2.78
N VAL A 5 -8.58 10.15 2.84
CA VAL A 5 -7.71 10.20 1.67
C VAL A 5 -7.31 8.79 1.33
N ARG A 6 -7.62 8.35 0.12
CA ARG A 6 -7.26 7.02 -0.35
C ARG A 6 -5.92 7.09 -1.08
N ILE A 7 -4.95 6.34 -0.57
CA ILE A 7 -3.57 6.39 -1.06
C ILE A 7 -3.17 5.05 -1.66
N ALA A 8 -2.63 5.08 -2.87
CA ALA A 8 -1.97 3.92 -3.47
C ALA A 8 -0.46 4.07 -3.29
N VAL A 9 0.23 2.99 -2.99
CA VAL A 9 1.68 3.01 -2.82
C VAL A 9 2.32 2.13 -3.89
N ALA A 10 3.08 2.75 -4.79
CA ALA A 10 3.88 2.06 -5.79
C ALA A 10 5.26 1.77 -5.19
N GLY A 11 5.77 0.57 -5.42
CA GLY A 11 7.03 0.14 -4.81
C GLY A 11 6.90 -0.22 -3.34
N CYS A 12 5.75 -0.77 -2.96
CA CYS A 12 5.41 -1.03 -1.56
C CYS A 12 6.31 -2.07 -0.88
N THR A 13 7.01 -2.90 -1.64
CA THR A 13 7.86 -3.95 -1.07
C THR A 13 9.27 -3.48 -0.74
N GLY A 14 9.65 -2.27 -1.16
CA GLY A 14 10.95 -1.70 -0.83
C GLY A 14 10.99 -1.14 0.59
N TYR A 15 12.18 -0.78 1.05
CA TYR A 15 12.37 -0.25 2.40
C TYR A 15 11.56 1.03 2.63
N ALA A 16 11.67 1.97 1.70
CA ALA A 16 10.95 3.25 1.82
C ALA A 16 9.44 3.04 1.79
N GLY A 17 8.96 2.11 0.94
CA GLY A 17 7.53 1.78 0.89
C GLY A 17 7.03 1.22 2.20
N GLY A 18 7.80 0.33 2.83
CA GLY A 18 7.44 -0.24 4.12
C GLY A 18 7.38 0.79 5.22
N GLU A 19 8.33 1.72 5.27
CA GLU A 19 8.33 2.81 6.24
C GLU A 19 7.14 3.74 6.03
N LEU A 20 6.82 4.04 4.77
CA LEU A 20 5.66 4.87 4.46
C LEU A 20 4.37 4.20 4.93
N LEU A 21 4.21 2.92 4.67
CA LEU A 21 3.01 2.18 5.09
C LEU A 21 2.87 2.17 6.61
N ARG A 22 3.97 2.01 7.34
CA ARG A 22 3.95 2.05 8.79
C ARG A 22 3.40 3.39 9.30
N LEU A 23 3.84 4.48 8.69
CA LEU A 23 3.36 5.82 9.06
C LEU A 23 1.90 6.02 8.68
N LEU A 24 1.49 5.55 7.50
CA LEU A 24 0.12 5.70 7.03
C LEU A 24 -0.88 4.92 7.87
N LEU A 25 -0.50 3.74 8.36
CA LEU A 25 -1.37 2.94 9.23
C LEU A 25 -1.74 3.66 10.52
N GLY A 26 -0.88 4.57 10.98
CA GLY A 26 -1.17 5.36 12.17
C GLY A 26 -1.95 6.64 11.90
N HIS A 27 -2.29 6.93 10.64
CA HIS A 27 -2.97 8.18 10.29
C HIS A 27 -4.48 7.96 10.20
N PRO A 28 -5.29 8.64 11.02
CA PRO A 28 -6.73 8.33 11.11
C PRO A 28 -7.54 8.72 9.89
N GLU A 29 -7.03 9.60 9.03
CA GLU A 29 -7.75 10.08 7.86
C GLU A 29 -7.26 9.43 6.55
N VAL A 30 -6.36 8.47 6.64
CA VAL A 30 -5.80 7.79 5.47
C VAL A 30 -6.42 6.41 5.32
N VAL A 31 -6.86 6.12 4.10
CA VAL A 31 -7.27 4.76 3.70
C VAL A 31 -6.21 4.25 2.74
N ILE A 32 -5.58 3.13 3.09
CA ILE A 32 -4.61 2.51 2.21
C ILE A 32 -5.36 1.77 1.11
N GLY A 33 -5.14 2.18 -0.12
CA GLY A 33 -5.73 1.56 -1.30
C GLY A 33 -4.84 0.46 -1.87
N ASN A 34 -4.63 0.47 -3.17
CA ASN A 34 -3.83 -0.56 -3.82
C ASN A 34 -2.34 -0.40 -3.53
N LEU A 35 -1.68 -1.52 -3.31
CA LEU A 35 -0.24 -1.60 -3.07
C LEU A 35 0.38 -2.33 -4.25
N THR A 36 1.33 -1.70 -4.92
CA THR A 36 1.88 -2.25 -6.17
C THR A 36 3.40 -2.37 -6.12
N ALA A 37 3.92 -3.28 -6.91
CA ALA A 37 5.35 -3.43 -7.15
C ALA A 37 5.55 -4.09 -8.50
N LYS A 38 6.72 -3.91 -9.10
CA LYS A 38 6.99 -4.50 -10.42
C LYS A 38 7.38 -5.97 -10.32
N SER A 39 8.42 -6.27 -9.55
CA SER A 39 8.98 -7.61 -9.49
C SER A 39 8.31 -8.50 -8.44
N SER A 40 7.60 -7.91 -7.49
CA SER A 40 7.00 -8.63 -6.37
C SER A 40 5.49 -8.81 -6.51
N ALA A 41 4.92 -8.45 -7.66
CA ALA A 41 3.48 -8.59 -7.89
C ALA A 41 3.04 -10.04 -7.75
N GLY A 42 1.89 -10.24 -7.13
CA GLY A 42 1.36 -11.57 -6.86
C GLY A 42 1.74 -12.13 -5.50
N SER A 43 2.71 -11.52 -4.80
CA SER A 43 3.05 -11.92 -3.44
C SER A 43 2.16 -11.19 -2.43
N ARG A 44 2.23 -11.61 -1.17
CA ARG A 44 1.53 -10.90 -0.10
C ARG A 44 2.48 -9.89 0.54
N LEU A 45 1.93 -8.75 0.93
CA LEU A 45 2.75 -7.70 1.54
C LEU A 45 3.45 -8.19 2.81
N ILE A 46 2.80 -9.01 3.60
CA ILE A 46 3.37 -9.53 4.86
C ILE A 46 4.68 -10.30 4.64
N GLU A 47 4.89 -10.87 3.45
CA GLU A 47 6.11 -11.59 3.12
C GLU A 47 7.31 -10.65 3.06
N HIS A 48 7.09 -9.38 2.73
CA HIS A 48 8.14 -8.37 2.61
C HIS A 48 8.25 -7.51 3.88
N HIS A 49 7.15 -7.33 4.57
CA HIS A 49 7.06 -6.48 5.77
C HIS A 49 6.30 -7.21 6.87
N PRO A 50 6.93 -8.20 7.52
CA PRO A 50 6.23 -9.04 8.52
C PRO A 50 5.67 -8.26 9.71
N HIS A 51 6.18 -7.08 9.97
CA HIS A 51 5.72 -6.25 11.08
C HIS A 51 4.41 -5.50 10.79
N LEU A 52 3.96 -5.50 9.54
CA LEU A 52 2.74 -4.79 9.15
C LEU A 52 1.54 -5.73 9.20
N LEU A 53 1.22 -6.23 10.39
CA LEU A 53 0.15 -7.21 10.60
C LEU A 53 -1.23 -6.77 10.10
N PRO A 54 -1.64 -5.50 10.24
CA PRO A 54 -2.93 -5.08 9.70
C PRO A 54 -3.07 -5.26 8.19
N LEU A 55 -1.96 -5.39 7.48
CA LEU A 55 -1.94 -5.58 6.02
C LEU A 55 -1.61 -7.02 5.63
N ALA A 56 -1.70 -7.97 6.56
CA ALA A 56 -1.29 -9.36 6.32
C ALA A 56 -2.01 -10.03 5.15
N GLY A 57 -3.28 -9.68 4.92
CA GLY A 57 -4.06 -10.27 3.84
C GLY A 57 -3.96 -9.55 2.50
N VAL A 58 -3.16 -8.49 2.42
CA VAL A 58 -3.10 -7.67 1.21
C VAL A 58 -2.16 -8.27 0.19
N GLU A 59 -2.64 -8.43 -1.03
CA GLU A 59 -1.83 -8.89 -2.15
C GLU A 59 -1.15 -7.71 -2.85
N VAL A 60 0.10 -7.89 -3.23
CA VAL A 60 0.85 -6.89 -4.01
C VAL A 60 0.45 -7.01 -5.48
N LEU A 61 0.00 -5.92 -6.08
CA LEU A 61 -0.46 -5.88 -7.46
C LEU A 61 0.64 -5.35 -8.39
N ASP A 62 0.44 -5.54 -9.71
CA ASP A 62 1.32 -4.92 -10.70
C ASP A 62 1.19 -3.40 -10.68
N THR A 63 2.30 -2.72 -10.95
CA THR A 63 2.29 -1.26 -11.08
C THR A 63 1.79 -0.88 -12.46
N THR A 64 0.48 -0.72 -12.57
CA THR A 64 -0.19 -0.33 -13.82
C THR A 64 -1.05 0.90 -13.57
N ALA A 65 -1.37 1.60 -14.65
CA ALA A 65 -2.25 2.77 -14.54
C ALA A 65 -3.61 2.38 -13.95
N GLU A 66 -4.14 1.20 -14.31
CA GLU A 66 -5.42 0.73 -13.79
C GLU A 66 -5.37 0.51 -12.28
N ASN A 67 -4.29 -0.09 -11.78
CA ASN A 67 -4.17 -0.37 -10.36
C ASN A 67 -3.92 0.89 -9.52
N LEU A 68 -3.40 1.95 -10.13
CA LEU A 68 -3.13 3.20 -9.45
C LEU A 68 -4.24 4.23 -9.61
N ALA A 69 -5.18 3.99 -10.53
CA ALA A 69 -6.29 4.91 -10.77
C ALA A 69 -7.27 4.96 -9.59
N GLU A 70 -8.07 6.01 -9.55
CA GLU A 70 -9.13 6.20 -8.56
C GLU A 70 -8.64 6.30 -7.12
N HIS A 71 -7.41 6.76 -6.94
CA HIS A 71 -6.87 7.09 -5.63
C HIS A 71 -6.65 8.60 -5.56
N ASP A 72 -6.77 9.15 -4.36
CA ASP A 72 -6.54 10.60 -4.17
C ASP A 72 -5.05 10.94 -4.29
N VAL A 73 -4.18 10.02 -3.87
CA VAL A 73 -2.73 10.19 -3.92
C VAL A 73 -2.09 8.86 -4.30
N VAL A 74 -0.99 8.93 -5.04
CA VAL A 74 -0.19 7.76 -5.39
C VAL A 74 1.23 7.91 -4.86
#